data_9743b4a6caac9c9aefb2eeb69797edc9
#
_entry.id   9743b4a6caac9c9aefb2eeb69797edc9
#
_cell.length_a   1.000
_cell.length_b   1.000
_cell.length_c   1.000
_cell.angle_alpha   90.00
_cell.angle_beta   90.00
_cell.angle_gamma   90.00
#
_symmetry.space_group_name_H-M   'P 1'
#
loop_
_entity.id
_entity.type
_entity.pdbx_description
1 polymer ?
#
loop_
_entity_poly.entity_id
_entity_poly.type
_entity_poly.pdbx_seq_one_letter_code
_entity_poly.pdbx_strand_id
1 'polypeptide(L)'
;FIEELRASGRVDFNELFLSRIGANVTGRVSEILAVPGQTVKQGDVLAKITSTELTQSQLAYLKAKSASQLADQAANRAKILFKEDVIALAELQRREAEASSAKAEFRAANDQLRVQGMNQDSIDRLAKSGVIESINNVIATIPGEIVERKINKGQVVQPSDALFTVADLSTLWAIAEVPESNAYLMRKGQKASLII
;
A
#
# COMPACT_ATOMS: atom_id res chain seq x y z
N PHE A 1 -13.98 -53.49 -4.28
CA PHE A 1 -13.28 -52.90 -5.44
C PHE A 1 -13.03 -51.45 -5.10
N ILE A 2 -11.75 -51.02 -5.07
CA ILE A 2 -11.39 -49.61 -5.00
C ILE A 2 -11.26 -49.18 -6.45
N GLU A 3 -12.17 -48.38 -6.94
CA GLU A 3 -12.13 -47.83 -8.28
C GLU A 3 -11.15 -46.66 -8.26
N GLU A 4 -9.99 -46.79 -8.91
CA GLU A 4 -9.00 -45.76 -9.03
C GLU A 4 -9.30 -44.91 -10.29
N LEU A 5 -9.60 -43.63 -10.08
CA LEU A 5 -9.73 -42.68 -11.17
C LEU A 5 -8.38 -42.00 -11.39
N ARG A 6 -7.84 -42.11 -12.60
CA ARG A 6 -6.64 -41.39 -13.04
C ARG A 6 -7.06 -40.14 -13.80
N ALA A 7 -6.54 -38.99 -13.33
CA ALA A 7 -6.76 -37.70 -13.98
C ALA A 7 -5.43 -37.00 -14.18
N SER A 8 -5.31 -36.27 -15.26
CA SER A 8 -4.21 -35.33 -15.45
C SER A 8 -4.34 -34.18 -14.49
N GLY A 9 -3.22 -33.60 -14.07
CA GLY A 9 -3.25 -32.47 -13.16
C GLY A 9 -1.97 -31.66 -13.23
N ARG A 10 -1.96 -30.56 -12.50
CA ARG A 10 -0.80 -29.70 -12.32
C ARG A 10 -0.64 -29.33 -10.85
N VAL A 11 0.59 -29.02 -10.47
CA VAL A 11 0.89 -28.35 -9.22
C VAL A 11 0.84 -26.86 -9.44
N ASP A 12 0.14 -26.15 -8.58
CA ASP A 12 -0.04 -24.70 -8.65
C ASP A 12 0.15 -24.07 -7.28
N PHE A 13 0.36 -22.77 -7.26
CA PHE A 13 0.49 -22.02 -6.00
C PHE A 13 -0.84 -22.04 -5.24
N ASN A 14 -0.76 -22.10 -3.91
CA ASN A 14 -1.93 -21.92 -3.07
C ASN A 14 -2.32 -20.42 -3.10
N GLU A 15 -3.41 -20.09 -3.80
CA GLU A 15 -3.87 -18.70 -3.97
C GLU A 15 -4.20 -18.00 -2.64
N LEU A 16 -4.46 -18.75 -1.58
CA LEU A 16 -4.71 -18.18 -0.24
C LEU A 16 -3.43 -17.59 0.39
N PHE A 17 -2.27 -18.04 -0.07
CA PHE A 17 -0.94 -17.61 0.40
C PHE A 17 -0.12 -16.95 -0.71
N LEU A 18 -0.81 -16.37 -1.68
CA LEU A 18 -0.23 -15.63 -2.79
C LEU A 18 -0.60 -14.15 -2.67
N SER A 19 0.39 -13.26 -2.77
CA SER A 19 0.17 -11.82 -2.77
C SER A 19 0.68 -11.19 -4.06
N ARG A 20 -0.19 -10.44 -4.73
CA ARG A 20 0.16 -9.59 -5.88
C ARG A 20 0.45 -8.19 -5.37
N ILE A 21 1.69 -7.77 -5.52
CA ILE A 21 2.20 -6.49 -5.03
C ILE A 21 2.19 -5.49 -6.18
N GLY A 22 1.43 -4.41 -6.02
CA GLY A 22 1.30 -3.32 -6.98
C GLY A 22 2.07 -2.07 -6.59
N ALA A 23 2.01 -1.04 -7.45
CA ALA A 23 2.44 0.30 -7.12
C ALA A 23 1.35 1.03 -6.33
N ASN A 24 1.74 1.87 -5.36
CA ASN A 24 0.80 2.74 -4.64
C ASN A 24 0.67 4.13 -5.30
N VAL A 25 1.58 4.45 -6.21
CA VAL A 25 1.65 5.75 -6.90
C VAL A 25 2.05 5.55 -8.35
N THR A 26 1.66 6.48 -9.20
CA THR A 26 2.18 6.55 -10.56
C THR A 26 3.62 7.04 -10.55
N GLY A 27 4.51 6.35 -11.28
CA GLY A 27 5.91 6.74 -11.34
C GLY A 27 6.76 5.85 -12.24
N ARG A 28 8.05 6.16 -12.27
CA ARG A 28 9.05 5.41 -13.03
C ARG A 28 9.88 4.51 -12.12
N VAL A 29 10.01 3.25 -12.50
CA VAL A 29 10.88 2.30 -11.80
C VAL A 29 12.33 2.76 -11.92
N SER A 30 12.93 3.19 -10.82
CA SER A 30 14.32 3.65 -10.76
C SER A 30 15.29 2.50 -10.45
N GLU A 31 14.87 1.56 -9.62
CA GLU A 31 15.71 0.44 -9.18
C GLU A 31 14.84 -0.80 -8.93
N ILE A 32 15.39 -1.96 -9.25
CA ILE A 32 14.81 -3.28 -8.94
C ILE A 32 15.82 -4.00 -8.05
N LEU A 33 15.38 -4.39 -6.85
CA LEU A 33 16.21 -4.99 -5.82
C LEU A 33 15.95 -6.48 -5.64
N ALA A 34 14.84 -6.97 -6.22
CA ALA A 34 14.36 -8.31 -6.02
C ALA A 34 14.19 -9.05 -7.36
N VAL A 35 14.51 -10.34 -7.37
CA VAL A 35 14.46 -11.20 -8.57
C VAL A 35 13.60 -12.44 -8.29
N PRO A 36 12.98 -13.04 -9.32
CA PRO A 36 12.28 -14.31 -9.19
C PRO A 36 13.18 -15.40 -8.58
N GLY A 37 12.61 -16.24 -7.70
CA GLY A 37 13.32 -17.27 -6.94
C GLY A 37 13.95 -16.75 -5.63
N GLN A 38 13.90 -15.45 -5.35
CA GLN A 38 14.43 -14.88 -4.11
C GLN A 38 13.42 -14.99 -2.97
N THR A 39 13.86 -15.47 -1.80
CA THR A 39 13.08 -15.43 -0.56
C THR A 39 13.11 -14.04 0.03
N VAL A 40 11.94 -13.53 0.44
CA VAL A 40 11.75 -12.21 1.03
C VAL A 40 10.94 -12.29 2.31
N LYS A 41 11.14 -11.32 3.21
CA LYS A 41 10.34 -11.11 4.41
C LYS A 41 9.34 -10.00 4.19
N GLN A 42 8.28 -9.98 4.97
CA GLN A 42 7.35 -8.85 4.99
C GLN A 42 8.12 -7.55 5.32
N GLY A 43 7.91 -6.52 4.50
CA GLY A 43 8.58 -5.22 4.62
C GLY A 43 9.87 -5.08 3.78
N ASP A 44 10.41 -6.15 3.21
CA ASP A 44 11.58 -6.06 2.34
C ASP A 44 11.27 -5.22 1.09
N VAL A 45 12.21 -4.37 0.69
CA VAL A 45 12.07 -3.50 -0.48
C VAL A 45 12.39 -4.28 -1.75
N LEU A 46 11.40 -4.39 -2.64
CA LEU A 46 11.50 -5.13 -3.90
C LEU A 46 11.93 -4.24 -5.07
N ALA A 47 11.44 -3.00 -5.10
CA ALA A 47 11.77 -2.00 -6.11
C ALA A 47 11.61 -0.59 -5.56
N LYS A 48 12.20 0.38 -6.25
CA LYS A 48 12.03 1.80 -5.99
C LYS A 48 11.39 2.49 -7.19
N ILE A 49 10.39 3.32 -6.93
CA ILE A 49 9.66 4.10 -7.94
C ILE A 49 9.89 5.57 -7.66
N THR A 50 10.30 6.34 -8.66
CA THR A 50 10.35 7.80 -8.59
C THR A 50 9.00 8.34 -9.03
N SER A 51 8.32 9.09 -8.15
CA SER A 51 6.99 9.64 -8.38
C SER A 51 6.96 11.16 -8.16
N THR A 52 6.49 11.87 -9.19
CA THR A 52 6.19 13.30 -9.09
C THR A 52 4.90 13.56 -8.31
N GLU A 53 3.95 12.64 -8.39
CA GLU A 53 2.70 12.68 -7.63
C GLU A 53 2.97 12.64 -6.11
N LEU A 54 3.83 11.73 -5.66
CA LEU A 54 4.25 11.66 -4.26
C LEU A 54 4.95 12.95 -3.80
N THR A 55 5.80 13.53 -4.66
CA THR A 55 6.47 14.81 -4.39
C THR A 55 5.47 15.94 -4.18
N GLN A 56 4.45 16.02 -5.05
CA GLN A 56 3.38 17.02 -4.94
C GLN A 56 2.54 16.84 -3.67
N SER A 57 2.19 15.61 -3.33
CA SER A 57 1.43 15.29 -2.10
C SER A 57 2.22 15.64 -0.84
N GLN A 58 3.53 15.39 -0.81
CA GLN A 58 4.40 15.79 0.30
C GLN A 58 4.47 17.33 0.45
N LEU A 59 4.56 18.05 -0.67
CA LEU A 59 4.52 19.53 -0.66
C LEU A 59 3.17 20.04 -0.16
N ALA A 60 2.05 19.43 -0.61
CA ALA A 60 0.71 19.80 -0.14
C ALA A 60 0.56 19.56 1.38
N TYR A 61 1.07 18.43 1.87
CA TYR A 61 1.11 18.12 3.30
C TYR A 61 1.87 19.17 4.11
N LEU A 62 3.08 19.56 3.69
CA LEU A 62 3.88 20.57 4.39
C LEU A 62 3.19 21.93 4.41
N LYS A 63 2.56 22.34 3.29
CA LYS A 63 1.77 23.58 3.22
C LYS A 63 0.56 23.53 4.14
N ALA A 64 -0.21 22.45 4.11
CA ALA A 64 -1.40 22.29 4.97
C ALA A 64 -1.03 22.25 6.45
N LYS A 65 0.08 21.59 6.82
CA LYS A 65 0.63 21.59 8.17
C LYS A 65 0.92 23.02 8.66
N SER A 66 1.65 23.80 7.85
CA SER A 66 2.00 25.19 8.22
C SER A 66 0.75 26.05 8.33
N ALA A 67 -0.21 25.93 7.42
CA ALA A 67 -1.47 26.64 7.45
C ALA A 67 -2.29 26.33 8.71
N SER A 68 -2.40 25.04 9.07
CA SER A 68 -3.09 24.59 10.28
C SER A 68 -2.45 25.16 11.55
N GLN A 69 -1.12 25.11 11.65
CA GLN A 69 -0.39 25.69 12.79
C GLN A 69 -0.61 27.20 12.94
N LEU A 70 -0.57 27.92 11.80
CA LEU A 70 -0.79 29.39 11.81
C LEU A 70 -2.23 29.72 12.22
N ALA A 71 -3.23 29.01 11.69
CA ALA A 71 -4.62 29.19 12.02
C ALA A 71 -4.92 28.85 13.48
N ASP A 72 -4.36 27.76 14.01
CA ASP A 72 -4.48 27.39 15.43
C ASP A 72 -3.90 28.50 16.36
N GLN A 73 -2.73 29.07 16.01
CA GLN A 73 -2.15 30.17 16.75
C GLN A 73 -3.04 31.43 16.70
N ALA A 74 -3.64 31.73 15.52
CA ALA A 74 -4.55 32.87 15.37
C ALA A 74 -5.83 32.67 16.20
N ALA A 75 -6.43 31.47 16.18
CA ALA A 75 -7.60 31.14 16.98
C ALA A 75 -7.30 31.23 18.50
N ASN A 76 -6.13 30.72 18.94
CA ASN A 76 -5.72 30.81 20.35
C ASN A 76 -5.52 32.26 20.79
N ARG A 77 -4.90 33.14 19.96
CA ARG A 77 -4.81 34.57 20.23
C ARG A 77 -6.19 35.21 20.31
N ALA A 78 -7.09 34.89 19.38
CA ALA A 78 -8.45 35.41 19.40
C ALA A 78 -9.22 35.01 20.68
N LYS A 79 -9.03 33.77 21.16
CA LYS A 79 -9.61 33.33 22.46
C LYS A 79 -9.17 34.19 23.65
N ILE A 80 -7.88 34.56 23.70
CA ILE A 80 -7.34 35.42 24.73
C ILE A 80 -7.92 36.82 24.60
N LEU A 81 -7.90 37.41 23.40
CA LEU A 81 -8.43 38.77 23.19
C LEU A 81 -9.94 38.88 23.46
N PHE A 82 -10.70 37.83 23.16
CA PHE A 82 -12.13 37.78 23.48
C PHE A 82 -12.38 37.75 24.98
N LYS A 83 -11.57 37.02 25.76
CA LYS A 83 -11.67 36.99 27.22
C LYS A 83 -11.38 38.33 27.89
N GLU A 84 -10.55 39.15 27.21
CA GLU A 84 -10.20 40.50 27.65
C GLU A 84 -11.14 41.58 27.03
N ASP A 85 -12.28 41.18 26.45
CA ASP A 85 -13.27 42.05 25.80
C ASP A 85 -12.69 42.92 24.66
N VAL A 86 -11.56 42.52 24.03
CA VAL A 86 -10.89 43.30 22.99
C VAL A 86 -11.50 43.05 21.59
N ILE A 87 -12.06 41.85 21.35
CA ILE A 87 -12.69 41.50 20.06
C ILE A 87 -14.10 40.99 20.23
N ALA A 88 -14.93 41.14 19.19
CA ALA A 88 -16.28 40.61 19.16
C ALA A 88 -16.32 39.10 19.03
N LEU A 89 -17.40 38.45 19.50
CA LEU A 89 -17.65 37.04 19.39
C LEU A 89 -17.58 36.56 17.93
N ALA A 90 -18.08 37.35 17.00
CA ALA A 90 -18.04 37.01 15.55
C ALA A 90 -16.61 36.84 15.02
N GLU A 91 -15.64 37.63 15.49
CA GLU A 91 -14.23 37.49 15.11
C GLU A 91 -13.62 36.22 15.70
N LEU A 92 -13.91 35.90 16.96
CA LEU A 92 -13.49 34.65 17.57
C LEU A 92 -14.02 33.45 16.76
N GLN A 93 -15.33 33.41 16.49
CA GLN A 93 -15.95 32.33 15.74
C GLN A 93 -15.37 32.19 14.33
N ARG A 94 -15.04 33.30 13.66
CA ARG A 94 -14.37 33.29 12.37
C ARG A 94 -12.99 32.61 12.45
N ARG A 95 -12.17 32.97 13.44
CA ARG A 95 -10.83 32.37 13.65
C ARG A 95 -10.88 30.89 14.00
N GLU A 96 -11.87 30.50 14.80
CA GLU A 96 -12.09 29.10 15.12
C GLU A 96 -12.54 28.27 13.89
N ALA A 97 -13.40 28.84 13.06
CA ALA A 97 -13.81 28.20 11.80
C ALA A 97 -12.63 28.05 10.82
N GLU A 98 -11.79 29.11 10.67
CA GLU A 98 -10.58 29.08 9.86
C GLU A 98 -9.61 27.99 10.38
N ALA A 99 -9.38 27.87 11.67
CA ALA A 99 -8.54 26.85 12.26
C ALA A 99 -9.10 25.43 12.04
N SER A 100 -10.41 25.25 12.17
CA SER A 100 -11.09 23.98 11.92
C SER A 100 -10.94 23.54 10.45
N SER A 101 -11.12 24.46 9.49
CA SER A 101 -10.93 24.20 8.07
C SER A 101 -9.49 23.80 7.75
N ALA A 102 -8.51 24.60 8.19
CA ALA A 102 -7.09 24.31 7.96
C ALA A 102 -6.65 22.97 8.58
N LYS A 103 -7.20 22.61 9.74
CA LYS A 103 -6.96 21.32 10.37
C LYS A 103 -7.57 20.16 9.58
N ALA A 104 -8.75 20.35 8.98
CA ALA A 104 -9.36 19.34 8.10
C ALA A 104 -8.50 19.12 6.84
N GLU A 105 -8.01 20.20 6.21
CA GLU A 105 -7.11 20.12 5.06
C GLU A 105 -5.80 19.41 5.39
N PHE A 106 -5.22 19.71 6.56
CA PHE A 106 -4.02 19.02 7.03
C PHE A 106 -4.24 17.52 7.22
N ARG A 107 -5.38 17.13 7.82
CA ARG A 107 -5.74 15.71 7.96
C ARG A 107 -5.90 15.02 6.60
N ALA A 108 -6.61 15.64 5.67
CA ALA A 108 -6.80 15.11 4.33
C ALA A 108 -5.45 14.91 3.59
N ALA A 109 -4.52 15.87 3.69
CA ALA A 109 -3.20 15.75 3.12
C ALA A 109 -2.37 14.63 3.77
N ASN A 110 -2.49 14.44 5.09
CA ASN A 110 -1.85 13.33 5.80
C ASN A 110 -2.39 11.96 5.35
N ASP A 111 -3.71 11.84 5.22
CA ASP A 111 -4.36 10.61 4.79
C ASP A 111 -4.00 10.27 3.34
N GLN A 112 -3.86 11.29 2.47
CA GLN A 112 -3.38 11.11 1.09
C GLN A 112 -1.98 10.48 1.05
N LEU A 113 -1.03 10.92 1.89
CA LEU A 113 0.30 10.31 1.96
C LEU A 113 0.26 8.85 2.41
N ARG A 114 -0.65 8.51 3.33
CA ARG A 114 -0.85 7.11 3.77
C ARG A 114 -1.39 6.23 2.65
N VAL A 115 -2.38 6.72 1.90
CA VAL A 115 -2.93 6.02 0.72
C VAL A 115 -1.84 5.78 -0.33
N GLN A 116 -0.90 6.72 -0.49
CA GLN A 116 0.25 6.59 -1.37
C GLN A 116 1.38 5.69 -0.81
N GLY A 117 1.14 5.02 0.32
CA GLY A 117 2.05 4.02 0.88
C GLY A 117 3.14 4.58 1.81
N MET A 118 3.09 5.86 2.20
CA MET A 118 4.00 6.37 3.23
C MET A 118 3.60 5.85 4.62
N ASN A 119 4.56 5.24 5.31
CA ASN A 119 4.36 4.84 6.70
C ASN A 119 4.48 6.06 7.65
N GLN A 120 3.99 5.90 8.88
CA GLN A 120 3.95 7.00 9.86
C GLN A 120 5.34 7.59 10.14
N ASP A 121 6.38 6.75 10.27
CA ASP A 121 7.75 7.21 10.53
C ASP A 121 8.29 8.10 9.40
N SER A 122 7.94 7.79 8.15
CA SER A 122 8.34 8.60 6.98
C SER A 122 7.59 9.94 6.95
N ILE A 123 6.29 9.95 7.30
CA ILE A 123 5.52 11.18 7.43
C ILE A 123 6.07 12.07 8.56
N ASP A 124 6.45 11.46 9.69
CA ASP A 124 7.03 12.20 10.82
C ASP A 124 8.41 12.77 10.49
N ARG A 125 9.25 12.03 9.73
CA ARG A 125 10.51 12.56 9.22
C ARG A 125 10.28 13.74 8.27
N LEU A 126 9.35 13.61 7.32
CA LEU A 126 8.95 14.71 6.43
C LEU A 126 8.47 15.94 7.23
N ALA A 127 7.62 15.69 8.25
CA ALA A 127 7.08 16.76 9.10
C ALA A 127 8.16 17.51 9.89
N LYS A 128 9.26 16.83 10.27
CA LYS A 128 10.37 17.40 11.06
C LYS A 128 11.44 18.05 10.18
N SER A 129 11.85 17.35 9.11
CA SER A 129 12.95 17.80 8.26
C SER A 129 12.52 18.76 7.16
N GLY A 130 11.26 18.68 6.70
CA GLY A 130 10.77 19.38 5.51
C GLY A 130 11.38 18.87 4.20
N VAL A 131 12.19 17.80 4.23
CA VAL A 131 12.85 17.24 3.05
C VAL A 131 11.88 16.34 2.29
N ILE A 132 11.63 16.68 1.03
CA ILE A 132 10.75 15.94 0.13
C ILE A 132 11.56 14.84 -0.57
N GLU A 133 11.08 13.60 -0.51
CA GLU A 133 11.66 12.45 -1.18
C GLU A 133 10.75 11.98 -2.32
N SER A 134 11.29 11.91 -3.54
CA SER A 134 10.52 11.44 -4.71
C SER A 134 10.43 9.92 -4.83
N ILE A 135 11.11 9.18 -3.93
CA ILE A 135 11.21 7.73 -4.00
C ILE A 135 10.10 7.09 -3.18
N ASN A 136 9.30 6.23 -3.84
CA ASN A 136 8.36 5.32 -3.21
C ASN A 136 8.95 3.90 -3.24
N ASN A 137 8.97 3.24 -2.10
CA ASN A 137 9.45 1.87 -1.98
C ASN A 137 8.28 0.88 -2.18
N VAL A 138 8.43 -0.03 -3.13
CA VAL A 138 7.56 -1.19 -3.28
C VAL A 138 8.05 -2.27 -2.32
N ILE A 139 7.23 -2.65 -1.37
CA ILE A 139 7.60 -3.59 -0.29
C ILE A 139 6.82 -4.89 -0.37
N ALA A 140 7.43 -5.98 0.10
CA ALA A 140 6.77 -7.27 0.26
C ALA A 140 5.67 -7.18 1.34
N THR A 141 4.45 -7.61 1.01
CA THR A 141 3.29 -7.58 1.92
C THR A 141 3.19 -8.84 2.78
N ILE A 142 3.75 -9.95 2.30
CA ILE A 142 3.86 -11.23 3.00
C ILE A 142 5.29 -11.76 2.89
N PRO A 143 5.75 -12.62 3.82
CA PRO A 143 6.96 -13.39 3.61
C PRO A 143 6.73 -14.49 2.57
N GLY A 144 7.75 -14.91 1.86
CA GLY A 144 7.66 -15.96 0.85
C GLY A 144 8.74 -15.86 -0.22
N GLU A 145 8.50 -16.46 -1.37
CA GLU A 145 9.37 -16.41 -2.53
C GLU A 145 8.74 -15.58 -3.65
N ILE A 146 9.55 -14.82 -4.38
CA ILE A 146 9.11 -14.07 -5.54
C ILE A 146 8.93 -15.05 -6.71
N VAL A 147 7.69 -15.33 -7.06
CA VAL A 147 7.36 -16.26 -8.13
C VAL A 147 7.24 -15.57 -9.50
N GLU A 148 6.98 -14.27 -9.51
CA GLU A 148 6.84 -13.51 -10.75
C GLU A 148 7.26 -12.04 -10.56
N ARG A 149 7.90 -11.47 -11.59
CA ARG A 149 8.21 -10.05 -11.71
C ARG A 149 7.76 -9.54 -13.07
N LYS A 150 6.88 -8.54 -13.08
CA LYS A 150 6.27 -7.96 -14.31
C LYS A 150 6.81 -6.59 -14.68
N ILE A 151 7.86 -6.12 -14.04
CA ILE A 151 8.42 -4.78 -14.27
C ILE A 151 9.86 -4.81 -14.74
N ASN A 152 10.23 -3.74 -15.44
CA ASN A 152 11.59 -3.48 -15.88
C ASN A 152 12.06 -2.09 -15.39
N LYS A 153 13.37 -1.94 -15.19
CA LYS A 153 13.97 -0.65 -14.85
C LYS A 153 13.67 0.38 -15.94
N GLY A 154 13.26 1.59 -15.55
CA GLY A 154 12.87 2.67 -16.46
C GLY A 154 11.40 2.64 -16.91
N GLN A 155 10.67 1.56 -16.66
CA GLN A 155 9.24 1.45 -16.98
C GLN A 155 8.43 2.43 -16.13
N VAL A 156 7.38 3.01 -16.72
CA VAL A 156 6.35 3.77 -15.99
C VAL A 156 5.29 2.79 -15.53
N VAL A 157 4.89 2.89 -14.26
CA VAL A 157 3.89 2.04 -13.62
C VAL A 157 2.78 2.89 -13.00
N GLN A 158 1.61 2.28 -12.83
CA GLN A 158 0.41 2.87 -12.26
C GLN A 158 -0.10 2.01 -11.09
N PRO A 159 -0.96 2.56 -10.19
CA PRO A 159 -1.49 1.80 -9.05
C PRO A 159 -2.27 0.53 -9.39
N SER A 160 -2.77 0.40 -10.64
CA SER A 160 -3.43 -0.81 -11.16
C SER A 160 -2.47 -1.93 -11.54
N ASP A 161 -1.18 -1.63 -11.72
CA ASP A 161 -0.22 -2.59 -12.25
C ASP A 161 0.27 -3.54 -11.15
N ALA A 162 0.18 -4.84 -11.41
CA ALA A 162 0.85 -5.85 -10.60
C ALA A 162 2.34 -5.87 -10.96
N LEU A 163 3.20 -5.64 -9.97
CA LEU A 163 4.64 -5.51 -10.17
C LEU A 163 5.39 -6.81 -9.84
N PHE A 164 5.01 -7.42 -8.71
CA PHE A 164 5.56 -8.68 -8.22
C PHE A 164 4.44 -9.58 -7.73
N THR A 165 4.72 -10.88 -7.77
CA THR A 165 3.91 -11.90 -7.10
C THR A 165 4.81 -12.61 -6.11
N VAL A 166 4.42 -12.63 -4.82
CA VAL A 166 5.08 -13.36 -3.75
C VAL A 166 4.17 -14.48 -3.29
N ALA A 167 4.69 -15.70 -3.17
CA ALA A 167 3.96 -16.86 -2.70
C ALA A 167 4.69 -17.52 -1.52
N ASP A 168 3.92 -17.96 -0.53
CA ASP A 168 4.41 -18.90 0.47
C ASP A 168 4.34 -20.31 -0.11
N LEU A 169 5.50 -20.91 -0.34
CA LEU A 169 5.64 -22.24 -0.95
C LEU A 169 5.50 -23.40 0.06
N SER A 170 5.20 -23.11 1.32
CA SER A 170 5.00 -24.15 2.35
C SER A 170 3.81 -25.07 2.04
N THR A 171 2.85 -24.57 1.27
CA THR A 171 1.70 -25.31 0.78
C THR A 171 1.45 -25.05 -0.69
N LEU A 172 1.22 -26.11 -1.45
CA LEU A 172 0.90 -26.06 -2.89
C LEU A 172 -0.43 -26.76 -3.14
N TRP A 173 -1.11 -26.37 -4.19
CA TRP A 173 -2.31 -27.07 -4.67
C TRP A 173 -1.95 -28.05 -5.75
N ALA A 174 -2.49 -29.27 -5.66
CA ALA A 174 -2.54 -30.21 -6.74
C ALA A 174 -3.93 -30.10 -7.39
N ILE A 175 -4.00 -29.56 -8.58
CA ILE A 175 -5.26 -29.37 -9.34
C ILE A 175 -5.38 -30.52 -10.34
N ALA A 176 -6.40 -31.38 -10.15
CA ALA A 176 -6.70 -32.47 -11.06
C ALA A 176 -7.87 -32.09 -11.98
N GLU A 177 -7.73 -32.39 -13.26
CA GLU A 177 -8.76 -32.16 -14.27
C GLU A 177 -9.60 -33.45 -14.42
N VAL A 178 -10.71 -33.49 -13.71
CA VAL A 178 -11.63 -34.65 -13.71
C VAL A 178 -12.67 -34.44 -14.82
N PRO A 179 -12.84 -35.41 -15.76
CA PRO A 179 -13.89 -35.36 -16.76
C PRO A 179 -15.28 -35.26 -16.13
N GLU A 180 -16.18 -34.51 -16.74
CA GLU A 180 -17.55 -34.29 -16.24
C GLU A 180 -18.29 -35.60 -15.99
N SER A 181 -18.11 -36.61 -16.84
CA SER A 181 -18.66 -37.95 -16.68
C SER A 181 -18.32 -38.61 -15.36
N ASN A 182 -17.20 -38.22 -14.72
CA ASN A 182 -16.69 -38.81 -13.48
C ASN A 182 -16.81 -37.84 -12.29
N ALA A 183 -17.29 -36.62 -12.51
CA ALA A 183 -17.38 -35.58 -11.48
C ALA A 183 -18.28 -35.99 -10.28
N TYR A 184 -19.30 -36.80 -10.55
CA TYR A 184 -20.21 -37.33 -9.50
C TYR A 184 -19.52 -38.26 -8.48
N LEU A 185 -18.33 -38.80 -8.82
CA LEU A 185 -17.52 -39.64 -7.94
C LEU A 185 -16.71 -38.82 -6.93
N MET A 186 -16.52 -37.50 -7.19
CA MET A 186 -15.67 -36.66 -6.36
C MET A 186 -16.36 -36.21 -5.09
N ARG A 187 -15.72 -36.40 -3.98
CA ARG A 187 -16.21 -35.99 -2.64
C ARG A 187 -15.09 -35.44 -1.82
N LYS A 188 -15.40 -34.42 -1.01
CA LYS A 188 -14.45 -33.84 -0.05
C LYS A 188 -13.96 -34.91 0.93
N GLY A 189 -12.64 -34.99 1.12
CA GLY A 189 -12.00 -35.93 2.06
C GLY A 189 -11.55 -37.25 1.42
N GLN A 190 -11.71 -37.45 0.13
CA GLN A 190 -11.13 -38.61 -0.59
C GLN A 190 -9.61 -38.55 -0.58
N LYS A 191 -8.97 -39.70 -0.50
CA LYS A 191 -7.51 -39.81 -0.65
C LYS A 191 -7.15 -39.69 -2.11
N ALA A 192 -6.12 -38.89 -2.39
CA ALA A 192 -5.51 -38.76 -3.72
C ALA A 192 -4.01 -39.06 -3.62
N SER A 193 -3.47 -39.69 -4.66
CA SER A 193 -2.03 -39.91 -4.81
C SER A 193 -1.56 -39.09 -5.99
N LEU A 194 -0.47 -38.35 -5.81
CA LEU A 194 0.18 -37.57 -6.84
C LEU A 194 1.42 -38.33 -7.32
N ILE A 195 1.54 -38.52 -8.60
CA ILE A 195 2.75 -39.09 -9.25
C ILE A 195 3.32 -37.96 -10.11
N ILE A 196 4.52 -37.52 -9.79
CA ILE A 196 5.26 -36.43 -10.47
C ILE A 196 6.33 -37.07 -11.37
#